data_02bc3cbb8cc190ac6bd5b306880ca12b
#
_entry.id   02bc3cbb8cc190ac6bd5b306880ca12b
#
_cell.length_a   1.000
_cell.length_b   1.000
_cell.length_c   1.000
_cell.angle_alpha   90.00
_cell.angle_beta   90.00
_cell.angle_gamma   90.00
#
_symmetry.space_group_name_H-M   'P 1'
#
loop_
_entity.id
_entity.type
_entity.pdbx_description
1 polymer ?
#
loop_
_entity_poly.entity_id
_entity_poly.type
_entity_poly.pdbx_seq_one_letter_code
_entity_poly.pdbx_strand_id
1 'polypeptide(L)'
;MINKPSWNLLFVFVLFFSCREVNSQSIPKWKVTDLEDYIAKSDTPTVVNFWATYCGPCLKEIPYFQEVVKQYEESGVKLLLVSLDFKESFPEKISSFADKRKFTSPIVWLDETNADYFCPKVDIKWTGVMPATLFINNKKGHRSFFEEEMSKEKFETEIRKILDDQ
;
A
#
# COMPACT_ATOMS: atom_id res chain seq x y z
N MET A 1 -15.61 -50.60 -57.05
CA MET A 1 -14.41 -50.05 -56.38
C MET A 1 -14.70 -48.61 -56.00
N ILE A 2 -15.02 -48.36 -54.75
CA ILE A 2 -15.43 -47.02 -54.29
C ILE A 2 -14.27 -46.47 -53.44
N ASN A 3 -13.59 -45.41 -53.97
CA ASN A 3 -12.50 -44.75 -53.31
C ASN A 3 -13.05 -43.80 -52.19
N LYS A 4 -12.66 -44.02 -50.95
CA LYS A 4 -12.94 -43.11 -49.84
C LYS A 4 -11.88 -41.99 -49.80
N PRO A 5 -12.29 -40.73 -49.71
CA PRO A 5 -11.32 -39.66 -49.43
C PRO A 5 -10.93 -39.65 -47.95
N SER A 6 -9.63 -39.70 -47.71
CA SER A 6 -9.03 -39.51 -46.39
C SER A 6 -9.05 -38.03 -46.01
N TRP A 7 -9.88 -37.68 -45.05
CA TRP A 7 -9.97 -36.34 -44.48
C TRP A 7 -8.90 -36.17 -43.38
N ASN A 8 -7.78 -35.59 -43.76
CA ASN A 8 -6.78 -35.18 -42.75
C ASN A 8 -7.26 -33.93 -42.01
N LEU A 9 -7.76 -34.12 -40.81
CA LEU A 9 -8.03 -33.03 -39.87
C LEU A 9 -6.68 -32.48 -39.34
N LEU A 10 -6.25 -31.36 -39.92
CA LEU A 10 -5.18 -30.53 -39.38
C LEU A 10 -5.74 -29.81 -38.14
N PHE A 11 -5.42 -30.33 -36.96
CA PHE A 11 -5.65 -29.60 -35.68
C PHE A 11 -4.67 -28.42 -35.59
N VAL A 12 -5.15 -27.22 -35.96
CA VAL A 12 -4.42 -25.97 -35.70
C VAL A 12 -4.54 -25.65 -34.21
N PHE A 13 -3.48 -25.96 -33.47
CA PHE A 13 -3.36 -25.60 -32.07
C PHE A 13 -3.06 -24.09 -31.97
N VAL A 14 -4.11 -23.27 -31.86
CA VAL A 14 -3.96 -21.82 -31.60
C VAL A 14 -3.53 -21.65 -30.15
N LEU A 15 -2.23 -21.46 -29.93
CA LEU A 15 -1.69 -21.03 -28.65
C LEU A 15 -2.16 -19.60 -28.37
N PHE A 16 -3.23 -19.47 -27.58
CA PHE A 16 -3.58 -18.19 -26.97
C PHE A 16 -2.46 -17.78 -25.99
N PHE A 17 -1.55 -16.97 -26.50
CA PHE A 17 -0.59 -16.26 -25.64
C PHE A 17 -1.38 -15.19 -24.89
N SER A 18 -1.91 -15.54 -23.70
CA SER A 18 -2.48 -14.55 -22.79
C SER A 18 -1.37 -13.60 -22.36
N CYS A 19 -1.24 -12.49 -23.07
CA CYS A 19 -0.44 -11.37 -22.60
C CYS A 19 -1.09 -10.88 -21.31
N ARG A 20 -0.54 -11.26 -20.15
CA ARG A 20 -0.90 -10.64 -18.89
C ARG A 20 -0.35 -9.23 -18.94
N GLU A 21 -1.23 -8.26 -19.12
CA GLU A 21 -0.88 -6.87 -18.89
C GLU A 21 -0.40 -6.78 -17.43
N VAL A 22 0.87 -6.44 -17.27
CA VAL A 22 1.42 -6.05 -15.99
C VAL A 22 0.79 -4.70 -15.67
N ASN A 23 -0.30 -4.72 -14.91
CA ASN A 23 -0.96 -3.52 -14.45
C ASN A 23 -0.04 -2.86 -13.41
N SER A 24 0.92 -2.09 -13.89
CA SER A 24 1.77 -1.27 -13.02
C SER A 24 0.87 -0.29 -12.28
N GLN A 25 0.88 -0.34 -10.97
CA GLN A 25 0.10 0.55 -10.13
C GLN A 25 0.51 1.99 -10.42
N SER A 26 -0.40 2.79 -10.98
CA SER A 26 -0.19 4.23 -11.10
C SER A 26 -0.07 4.81 -9.69
N ILE A 27 1.10 5.36 -9.35
CA ILE A 27 1.35 5.98 -8.04
C ILE A 27 0.91 7.44 -8.11
N PRO A 28 -0.17 7.83 -7.41
CA PRO A 28 -0.59 9.23 -7.36
C PRO A 28 0.47 10.09 -6.63
N LYS A 29 0.59 11.32 -7.10
CA LYS A 29 1.37 12.36 -6.46
C LYS A 29 0.46 13.20 -5.56
N TRP A 30 0.77 13.22 -4.26
CA TRP A 30 0.00 13.96 -3.26
C TRP A 30 0.85 15.04 -2.60
N LYS A 31 0.20 16.12 -2.21
CA LYS A 31 0.69 17.07 -1.20
C LYS A 31 0.20 16.65 0.19
N VAL A 32 0.79 17.22 1.22
CA VAL A 32 0.35 16.93 2.60
C VAL A 32 -1.12 17.29 2.79
N THR A 33 -1.64 18.30 2.11
CA THR A 33 -3.06 18.67 2.15
C THR A 33 -3.97 17.58 1.59
N ASP A 34 -3.55 16.86 0.54
CA ASP A 34 -4.30 15.72 -0.01
C ASP A 34 -4.33 14.56 0.99
N LEU A 35 -3.22 14.36 1.69
CA LEU A 35 -3.12 13.34 2.75
C LEU A 35 -3.97 13.72 3.97
N GLU A 36 -3.95 14.98 4.42
CA GLU A 36 -4.83 15.50 5.48
C GLU A 36 -6.30 15.26 5.13
N ASP A 37 -6.68 15.58 3.90
CA ASP A 37 -8.02 15.37 3.37
C ASP A 37 -8.42 13.88 3.35
N TYR A 38 -7.53 13.01 2.91
CA TYR A 38 -7.75 11.57 2.91
C TYR A 38 -7.95 11.04 4.33
N ILE A 39 -7.09 11.43 5.28
CA ILE A 39 -7.18 11.06 6.68
C ILE A 39 -8.51 11.53 7.29
N ALA A 40 -8.86 12.81 7.07
CA ALA A 40 -10.07 13.42 7.64
C ALA A 40 -11.36 12.82 7.08
N LYS A 41 -11.37 12.44 5.81
CA LYS A 41 -12.55 11.89 5.11
C LYS A 41 -12.64 10.37 5.18
N SER A 42 -11.65 9.68 5.79
CA SER A 42 -11.70 8.22 5.92
C SER A 42 -12.90 7.81 6.76
N ASP A 43 -13.79 7.03 6.16
CA ASP A 43 -15.01 6.47 6.79
C ASP A 43 -14.84 5.03 7.25
N THR A 44 -13.65 4.46 7.08
CA THR A 44 -13.27 3.10 7.44
C THR A 44 -12.03 3.10 8.31
N PRO A 45 -11.81 2.06 9.14
CA PRO A 45 -10.55 1.90 9.85
C PRO A 45 -9.38 1.90 8.87
N THR A 46 -8.43 2.81 9.06
CA THR A 46 -7.35 3.03 8.09
C THR A 46 -6.01 3.09 8.78
N VAL A 47 -5.04 2.42 8.19
CA VAL A 47 -3.62 2.51 8.54
C VAL A 47 -2.90 3.27 7.45
N VAL A 48 -2.11 4.27 7.83
CA VAL A 48 -1.22 5.01 6.93
C VAL A 48 0.21 4.76 7.37
N ASN A 49 0.99 4.07 6.53
CA ASN A 49 2.40 3.78 6.81
C ASN A 49 3.31 4.62 5.92
N PHE A 50 4.27 5.32 6.54
CA PHE A 50 5.24 6.17 5.88
C PHE A 50 6.54 5.40 5.69
N TRP A 51 7.00 5.30 4.44
CA TRP A 51 8.13 4.48 4.04
C TRP A 51 8.93 5.10 2.90
N ALA A 52 10.07 4.51 2.58
CA ALA A 52 10.84 4.81 1.37
C ALA A 52 11.57 3.56 0.86
N THR A 53 11.94 3.55 -0.41
CA THR A 53 12.67 2.42 -1.04
C THR A 53 14.03 2.14 -0.40
N TYR A 54 14.62 3.12 0.26
CA TYR A 54 15.91 3.03 0.98
C TYR A 54 15.76 2.81 2.49
N CYS A 55 14.53 2.76 3.01
CA CYS A 55 14.26 2.55 4.44
C CYS A 55 14.24 1.05 4.78
N GLY A 56 15.37 0.50 5.23
CA GLY A 56 15.51 -0.92 5.55
C GLY A 56 14.46 -1.46 6.55
N PRO A 57 14.23 -0.82 7.70
CA PRO A 57 13.18 -1.23 8.65
C PRO A 57 11.77 -1.21 8.04
N CYS A 58 11.43 -0.15 7.25
CA CYS A 58 10.13 -0.08 6.58
C CYS A 58 9.89 -1.30 5.67
N LEU A 59 10.93 -1.72 4.94
CA LEU A 59 10.83 -2.83 3.99
C LEU A 59 10.68 -4.20 4.66
N LYS A 60 10.97 -4.30 5.95
CA LYS A 60 10.74 -5.51 6.73
C LYS A 60 9.29 -5.60 7.21
N GLU A 61 8.68 -4.46 7.59
CA GLU A 61 7.34 -4.44 8.18
C GLU A 61 6.21 -4.49 7.16
N ILE A 62 6.34 -3.85 5.99
CA ILE A 62 5.27 -3.78 4.98
C ILE A 62 4.70 -5.16 4.60
N PRO A 63 5.49 -6.23 4.36
CA PRO A 63 4.93 -7.53 4.00
C PRO A 63 3.94 -8.09 5.01
N TYR A 64 4.27 -8.05 6.30
CA TYR A 64 3.34 -8.56 7.31
C TYR A 64 2.23 -7.56 7.65
N PHE A 65 2.40 -6.27 7.42
CA PHE A 65 1.29 -5.30 7.48
C PHE A 65 0.21 -5.65 6.46
N GLN A 66 0.59 -5.92 5.22
CA GLN A 66 -0.34 -6.35 4.17
C GLN A 66 -1.02 -7.68 4.52
N GLU A 67 -0.25 -8.63 5.05
CA GLU A 67 -0.79 -9.93 5.49
C GLU A 67 -1.84 -9.76 6.59
N VAL A 68 -1.54 -8.96 7.63
CA VAL A 68 -2.47 -8.70 8.74
C VAL A 68 -3.70 -7.96 8.23
N VAL A 69 -3.56 -6.87 7.48
CA VAL A 69 -4.71 -6.10 6.97
C VAL A 69 -5.62 -6.98 6.12
N LYS A 70 -5.07 -7.89 5.33
CA LYS A 70 -5.87 -8.86 4.56
C LYS A 70 -6.72 -9.77 5.45
N GLN A 71 -6.25 -10.13 6.65
CA GLN A 71 -7.05 -10.94 7.60
C GLN A 71 -8.24 -10.15 8.17
N TYR A 72 -8.18 -8.81 8.14
CA TYR A 72 -9.25 -7.91 8.59
C TYR A 72 -10.00 -7.23 7.44
N GLU A 73 -9.92 -7.78 6.22
CA GLU A 73 -10.57 -7.23 5.03
C GLU A 73 -12.10 -7.13 5.19
N GLU A 74 -12.74 -8.15 5.79
CA GLU A 74 -14.18 -8.16 6.10
C GLU A 74 -14.58 -7.04 7.09
N SER A 75 -13.66 -6.61 7.95
CA SER A 75 -13.85 -5.47 8.86
C SER A 75 -13.61 -4.11 8.20
N GLY A 76 -13.27 -4.10 6.90
CA GLY A 76 -13.05 -2.89 6.11
C GLY A 76 -11.76 -2.13 6.42
N VAL A 77 -10.79 -2.76 7.10
CA VAL A 77 -9.48 -2.14 7.39
C VAL A 77 -8.72 -1.88 6.09
N LYS A 78 -8.20 -0.67 5.93
CA LYS A 78 -7.40 -0.26 4.78
C LYS A 78 -5.95 0.03 5.19
N LEU A 79 -5.01 -0.27 4.30
CA LEU A 79 -3.60 0.13 4.42
C LEU A 79 -3.24 1.03 3.24
N LEU A 80 -2.79 2.25 3.54
CA LEU A 80 -2.19 3.17 2.57
C LEU A 80 -0.69 3.26 2.82
N LEU A 81 0.11 3.04 1.80
CA LEU A 81 1.56 3.21 1.83
C LEU A 81 1.92 4.58 1.26
N VAL A 82 2.47 5.47 2.10
CA VAL A 82 2.89 6.81 1.69
C VAL A 82 4.40 6.81 1.51
N SER A 83 4.84 6.89 0.27
CA SER A 83 6.28 6.97 -0.06
C SER A 83 6.81 8.38 0.20
N LEU A 84 7.92 8.45 0.93
CA LEU A 84 8.74 9.64 1.15
C LEU A 84 10.03 9.61 0.32
N ASP A 85 10.03 8.86 -0.77
CA ASP A 85 11.17 8.82 -1.68
C ASP A 85 11.46 10.19 -2.30
N PHE A 86 12.72 10.40 -2.66
CA PHE A 86 13.10 11.59 -3.40
C PHE A 86 12.42 11.68 -4.77
N LYS A 87 12.23 12.90 -5.25
CA LYS A 87 11.53 13.18 -6.52
C LYS A 87 12.08 12.38 -7.71
N GLU A 88 13.38 12.11 -7.73
CA GLU A 88 14.07 11.35 -8.79
C GLU A 88 13.68 9.86 -8.82
N SER A 89 12.96 9.39 -7.81
CA SER A 89 12.43 8.01 -7.74
C SER A 89 10.98 7.90 -8.20
N PHE A 90 10.26 9.02 -8.26
CA PHE A 90 8.85 9.07 -8.64
C PHE A 90 8.67 9.19 -10.17
N PRO A 91 7.71 8.47 -10.75
CA PRO A 91 6.99 7.33 -10.16
C PRO A 91 7.67 5.97 -10.42
N GLU A 92 8.56 5.88 -11.43
CA GLU A 92 8.98 4.62 -12.04
C GLU A 92 9.79 3.74 -11.09
N LYS A 93 10.72 4.33 -10.33
CA LYS A 93 11.56 3.57 -9.39
C LYS A 93 10.73 3.04 -8.23
N ILE A 94 9.80 3.85 -7.69
CA ILE A 94 8.93 3.46 -6.59
C ILE A 94 8.02 2.30 -7.05
N SER A 95 7.37 2.45 -8.22
CA SER A 95 6.49 1.42 -8.80
C SER A 95 7.25 0.12 -9.06
N SER A 96 8.37 0.18 -9.79
CA SER A 96 9.20 -0.99 -10.07
C SER A 96 9.71 -1.69 -8.80
N PHE A 97 10.02 -0.91 -7.76
CA PHE A 97 10.44 -1.45 -6.47
C PHE A 97 9.29 -2.16 -5.75
N ALA A 98 8.12 -1.53 -5.71
CA ALA A 98 6.91 -2.09 -5.10
C ALA A 98 6.50 -3.41 -5.77
N ASP A 99 6.52 -3.45 -7.11
CA ASP A 99 6.23 -4.65 -7.89
C ASP A 99 7.19 -5.81 -7.57
N LYS A 100 8.50 -5.52 -7.50
CA LYS A 100 9.52 -6.51 -7.13
C LYS A 100 9.33 -7.04 -5.71
N ARG A 101 8.87 -6.20 -4.79
CA ARG A 101 8.59 -6.54 -3.39
C ARG A 101 7.19 -7.11 -3.18
N LYS A 102 6.37 -7.17 -4.23
CA LYS A 102 4.97 -7.64 -4.20
C LYS A 102 4.11 -6.83 -3.22
N PHE A 103 4.29 -5.50 -3.22
CA PHE A 103 3.43 -4.62 -2.47
C PHE A 103 2.08 -4.54 -3.20
N THR A 104 1.00 -4.87 -2.50
CA THR A 104 -0.36 -4.94 -3.04
C THR A 104 -1.25 -3.83 -2.52
N SER A 105 -0.86 -3.20 -1.41
CA SER A 105 -1.59 -2.05 -0.86
C SER A 105 -1.42 -0.81 -1.74
N PRO A 106 -2.43 0.07 -1.80
CA PRO A 106 -2.30 1.35 -2.50
C PRO A 106 -1.08 2.14 -2.04
N ILE A 107 -0.37 2.73 -3.01
CA ILE A 107 0.80 3.56 -2.77
C ILE A 107 0.53 4.96 -3.30
N VAL A 108 0.89 5.97 -2.52
CA VAL A 108 0.98 7.37 -2.97
C VAL A 108 2.39 7.90 -2.70
N TRP A 109 2.84 8.83 -3.51
CA TRP A 109 4.08 9.55 -3.25
C TRP A 109 3.78 10.93 -2.69
N LEU A 110 4.36 11.25 -1.52
CA LEU A 110 4.22 12.55 -0.89
C LEU A 110 5.26 13.52 -1.45
N ASP A 111 4.81 14.47 -2.29
CA ASP A 111 5.65 15.51 -2.90
C ASP A 111 5.88 16.66 -1.92
N GLU A 112 6.58 16.36 -0.83
CA GLU A 112 6.98 17.32 0.20
C GLU A 112 8.48 17.18 0.50
N THR A 113 9.15 18.30 0.75
CA THR A 113 10.60 18.33 1.02
C THR A 113 10.94 18.89 2.41
N ASN A 114 9.97 19.54 3.06
CA ASN A 114 10.17 20.15 4.37
C ASN A 114 9.43 19.34 5.45
N ALA A 115 10.17 18.51 6.19
CA ALA A 115 9.63 17.69 7.28
C ALA A 115 8.98 18.54 8.39
N ASP A 116 9.56 19.69 8.73
CA ASP A 116 9.00 20.60 9.73
C ASP A 116 7.63 21.16 9.32
N TYR A 117 7.31 21.13 8.03
CA TYR A 117 6.03 21.57 7.51
C TYR A 117 5.00 20.44 7.47
N PHE A 118 5.38 19.25 6.94
CA PHE A 118 4.38 18.21 6.71
C PHE A 118 4.20 17.23 7.88
N CYS A 119 5.25 16.94 8.67
CA CYS A 119 5.14 16.00 9.77
C CYS A 119 4.11 16.41 10.82
N PRO A 120 4.08 17.67 11.32
CA PRO A 120 3.10 18.09 12.31
C PRO A 120 1.65 18.08 11.81
N LYS A 121 1.45 18.13 10.50
CA LYS A 121 0.12 18.03 9.87
C LYS A 121 -0.42 16.61 9.87
N VAL A 122 0.47 15.62 9.89
CA VAL A 122 0.13 14.22 10.04
C VAL A 122 -0.02 13.87 11.52
N ASP A 123 1.01 14.13 12.31
CA ASP A 123 0.94 13.99 13.79
C ASP A 123 1.97 14.90 14.43
N ILE A 124 1.55 15.63 15.50
CA ILE A 124 2.41 16.59 16.19
C ILE A 124 3.65 15.95 16.85
N LYS A 125 3.62 14.64 17.08
CA LYS A 125 4.73 13.89 17.65
C LYS A 125 5.73 13.41 16.61
N TRP A 126 5.39 13.50 15.31
CA TRP A 126 6.27 12.99 14.26
C TRP A 126 7.49 13.89 14.07
N THR A 127 8.68 13.33 14.26
CA THR A 127 9.95 14.03 14.09
C THR A 127 10.54 13.90 12.67
N GLY A 128 9.87 13.13 11.80
CA GLY A 128 10.32 12.86 10.43
C GLY A 128 11.11 11.56 10.27
N VAL A 129 11.26 10.79 11.34
CA VAL A 129 11.92 9.47 11.28
C VAL A 129 10.98 8.43 10.64
N MET A 130 11.55 7.46 9.92
CA MET A 130 10.86 6.32 9.32
C MET A 130 11.40 5.00 9.87
N PRO A 131 10.53 3.96 9.96
CA PRO A 131 9.12 3.96 9.62
C PRO A 131 8.27 4.74 10.60
N ALA A 132 7.13 5.24 10.10
CA ALA A 132 6.10 5.83 10.93
C ALA A 132 4.72 5.31 10.51
N THR A 133 3.84 5.06 11.47
CA THR A 133 2.54 4.46 11.19
C THR A 133 1.44 5.16 11.98
N LEU A 134 0.41 5.62 11.26
CA LEU A 134 -0.79 6.24 11.81
C LEU A 134 -1.96 5.26 11.69
N PHE A 135 -2.67 5.03 12.79
CA PHE A 135 -3.91 4.26 12.85
C PHE A 135 -5.06 5.19 13.12
N ILE A 136 -6.12 5.13 12.34
CA ILE A 136 -7.31 5.96 12.49
C ILE A 136 -8.59 5.17 12.31
N ASN A 137 -9.61 5.55 13.09
CA ASN A 137 -11.01 5.24 12.85
C ASN A 137 -11.84 6.46 13.24
N ASN A 138 -12.16 7.32 12.27
CA ASN A 138 -12.87 8.57 12.52
C ASN A 138 -14.27 8.36 13.09
N LYS A 139 -14.94 7.25 12.73
CA LYS A 139 -16.27 6.92 13.27
C LYS A 139 -16.23 6.62 14.76
N LYS A 140 -15.11 6.09 15.24
CA LYS A 140 -14.91 5.74 16.65
C LYS A 140 -14.02 6.74 17.40
N GLY A 141 -13.60 7.82 16.74
CA GLY A 141 -12.71 8.82 17.32
C GLY A 141 -11.32 8.28 17.67
N HIS A 142 -10.93 7.13 17.11
CA HIS A 142 -9.64 6.52 17.39
C HIS A 142 -8.54 7.12 16.53
N ARG A 143 -7.41 7.47 17.16
CA ARG A 143 -6.18 7.91 16.50
C ARG A 143 -4.97 7.52 17.34
N SER A 144 -4.03 6.77 16.76
CA SER A 144 -2.73 6.48 17.39
C SER A 144 -1.62 6.56 16.35
N PHE A 145 -0.45 7.06 16.79
CA PHE A 145 0.72 7.27 15.92
C PHE A 145 1.97 6.66 16.55
N PHE A 146 2.77 6.00 15.73
CA PHE A 146 4.01 5.34 16.12
C PHE A 146 5.12 5.71 15.14
N GLU A 147 6.25 6.18 15.66
CA GLU A 147 7.47 6.52 14.92
C GLU A 147 8.55 5.49 15.23
N GLU A 148 8.30 4.24 14.86
CA GLU A 148 9.18 3.10 15.11
C GLU A 148 8.85 1.91 14.21
N GLU A 149 9.83 1.00 14.02
CA GLU A 149 9.55 -0.32 13.42
C GLU A 149 8.62 -1.10 14.35
N MET A 150 7.47 -1.55 13.84
CA MET A 150 6.49 -2.29 14.62
C MET A 150 6.63 -3.79 14.36
N SER A 151 6.55 -4.63 15.40
CA SER A 151 6.39 -6.07 15.20
C SER A 151 4.99 -6.41 14.68
N LYS A 152 4.84 -7.60 14.07
CA LYS A 152 3.54 -8.09 13.59
C LYS A 152 2.49 -8.09 14.68
N GLU A 153 2.85 -8.55 15.89
CA GLU A 153 1.96 -8.65 17.06
C GLU A 153 1.52 -7.28 17.54
N LYS A 154 2.42 -6.30 17.56
CA LYS A 154 2.10 -4.92 17.93
C LYS A 154 1.17 -4.30 16.90
N PHE A 155 1.47 -4.47 15.60
CA PHE A 155 0.63 -3.98 14.51
C PHE A 155 -0.79 -4.57 14.57
N GLU A 156 -0.92 -5.87 14.76
CA GLU A 156 -2.22 -6.54 14.89
C GLU A 156 -2.98 -6.07 16.14
N THR A 157 -2.29 -5.82 17.24
CA THR A 157 -2.89 -5.25 18.45
C THR A 157 -3.48 -3.87 18.18
N GLU A 158 -2.80 -3.00 17.43
CA GLU A 158 -3.32 -1.68 17.07
C GLU A 158 -4.49 -1.78 16.07
N ILE A 159 -4.47 -2.74 15.14
CA ILE A 159 -5.64 -3.03 14.28
C ILE A 159 -6.86 -3.37 15.12
N ARG A 160 -6.73 -4.23 16.13
CA ARG A 160 -7.86 -4.57 17.01
C ARG A 160 -8.38 -3.35 17.75
N LYS A 161 -7.50 -2.51 18.27
CA LYS A 161 -7.90 -1.27 18.98
C LYS A 161 -8.70 -0.30 18.10
N ILE A 162 -8.34 -0.15 16.82
CA ILE A 162 -9.13 0.72 15.92
C ILE A 162 -10.47 0.08 15.51
N LEU A 163 -10.64 -1.23 15.71
CA LEU A 163 -11.87 -1.95 15.44
C LEU A 163 -12.79 -2.04 16.66
N ASP A 164 -12.23 -2.03 17.89
CA ASP A 164 -13.01 -2.16 19.12
C ASP A 164 -13.81 -0.87 19.39
N ASP A 165 -14.97 -1.03 20.01
CA ASP A 165 -15.72 0.08 20.59
C ASP A 165 -15.04 0.50 21.91
N GLN A 166 -14.73 1.79 22.03
CA GLN A 166 -14.26 2.39 23.30
C GLN A 166 -15.39 2.54 24.30
#